data_df9ff63568ccc571cc5937fefa19fa84
#
_entry.id   df9ff63568ccc571cc5937fefa19fa84
#
_cell.length_a   1.000
_cell.length_b   1.000
_cell.length_c   1.000
_cell.angle_alpha   90.00
_cell.angle_beta   90.00
_cell.angle_gamma   90.00
#
_symmetry.space_group_name_H-M   'P 1'
#
loop_
_entity.id
_entity.type
_entity.pdbx_description
1 polymer ?
#
loop_
_entity_poly.entity_id
_entity_poly.type
_entity_poly.pdbx_seq_one_letter_code
_entity_poly.pdbx_strand_id
1 'polypeptide(L)'
;GRVTKTNKISEVTVEEYDSFDQVIKSTNQTTGLVTETEYDKNGNIIKTVDQRGLANTKEYDTFDRVIKEVNEQGVAISNEYDVYGQLIKKTEDKKTTTYSYDVYGNTLSETDTYGNTKTSEYDKLDRLVKETDELGNVTQHKYDAMDNETETIDAKGNSERKIYDINSILVQDVDKLGNITTYKYNDKGQQVETVDAYKNTTKFEYDKFGNVIKTTINDTPVEIKSYDEYGRVTKTNKISEVTVEEYD
;
A
#
# COMPACT_ATOMS: atom_id res chain seq x y z
N GLY A 1 38.07 16.83 3.13
CA GLY A 1 36.84 16.00 3.12
C GLY A 1 37.22 14.51 3.10
N ARG A 2 36.39 13.69 3.68
CA ARG A 2 36.55 12.23 3.69
C ARG A 2 36.06 11.62 2.37
N VAL A 3 36.79 10.66 1.80
CA VAL A 3 36.40 9.91 0.62
C VAL A 3 36.29 8.43 0.97
N THR A 4 35.18 7.80 0.63
CA THR A 4 34.99 6.35 0.73
C THR A 4 34.64 5.73 -0.63
N LYS A 5 34.95 4.44 -0.80
CA LYS A 5 34.70 3.68 -2.03
C LYS A 5 33.84 2.45 -1.70
N THR A 6 32.67 2.35 -2.32
CA THR A 6 31.77 1.18 -2.21
C THR A 6 31.76 0.41 -3.53
N ASN A 7 32.00 -0.91 -3.48
CA ASN A 7 31.93 -1.79 -4.64
C ASN A 7 30.63 -2.62 -4.56
N LYS A 8 29.72 -2.48 -5.53
CA LYS A 8 28.71 -3.48 -5.88
C LYS A 8 29.25 -4.34 -7.01
N ILE A 9 28.74 -5.55 -7.21
CA ILE A 9 29.29 -6.58 -8.13
C ILE A 9 29.55 -6.10 -9.57
N SER A 10 29.00 -4.96 -9.99
CA SER A 10 29.22 -4.34 -11.32
C SER A 10 29.41 -2.82 -11.31
N GLU A 11 29.37 -2.16 -10.14
CA GLU A 11 29.45 -0.70 -10.05
C GLU A 11 30.42 -0.25 -8.95
N VAL A 12 31.24 0.72 -9.25
CA VAL A 12 32.12 1.39 -8.28
C VAL A 12 31.66 2.82 -8.12
N THR A 13 31.23 3.19 -6.90
CA THR A 13 30.85 4.55 -6.54
C THR A 13 31.91 5.15 -5.61
N VAL A 14 32.29 6.40 -5.87
CA VAL A 14 33.16 7.21 -5.01
C VAL A 14 32.31 8.34 -4.45
N GLU A 15 32.36 8.51 -3.13
CA GLU A 15 31.61 9.52 -2.41
C GLU A 15 32.58 10.50 -1.74
N GLU A 16 32.28 11.78 -1.86
CA GLU A 16 32.96 12.88 -1.17
C GLU A 16 32.02 13.40 -0.07
N TYR A 17 32.60 13.72 1.07
CA TYR A 17 31.86 14.13 2.27
C TYR A 17 32.28 15.50 2.75
N ASP A 18 31.37 16.23 3.35
CA ASP A 18 31.67 17.46 4.10
C ASP A 18 32.28 17.18 5.49
N SER A 19 32.43 18.23 6.30
CA SER A 19 32.96 18.11 7.66
C SER A 19 32.00 17.47 8.67
N PHE A 20 30.75 17.25 8.29
CA PHE A 20 29.70 16.61 9.10
C PHE A 20 29.42 15.17 8.66
N ASP A 21 30.30 14.58 7.84
CA ASP A 21 30.16 13.25 7.25
C ASP A 21 28.92 13.11 6.30
N GLN A 22 28.43 14.21 5.71
CA GLN A 22 27.33 14.20 4.75
C GLN A 22 27.89 14.07 3.31
N VAL A 23 27.25 13.24 2.46
CA VAL A 23 27.67 13.04 1.08
C VAL A 23 27.36 14.25 0.23
N ILE A 24 28.37 15.04 -0.13
CA ILE A 24 28.20 16.23 -1.00
C ILE A 24 28.38 15.91 -2.49
N LYS A 25 28.99 14.76 -2.82
CA LYS A 25 29.15 14.33 -4.20
C LYS A 25 29.28 12.82 -4.26
N SER A 26 28.60 12.22 -5.22
CA SER A 26 28.67 10.79 -5.53
C SER A 26 29.01 10.60 -7.00
N THR A 27 30.05 9.84 -7.31
CA THR A 27 30.52 9.58 -8.66
C THR A 27 30.52 8.08 -8.95
N ASN A 28 29.72 7.63 -9.90
CA ASN A 28 29.79 6.28 -10.43
C ASN A 28 30.98 6.18 -11.42
N GLN A 29 32.05 5.50 -11.04
CA GLN A 29 33.25 5.39 -11.84
C GLN A 29 33.07 4.54 -13.11
N THR A 30 32.06 3.68 -13.14
CA THR A 30 31.77 2.82 -14.30
C THR A 30 31.08 3.60 -15.40
N THR A 31 30.16 4.50 -15.05
CA THR A 31 29.35 5.30 -15.99
C THR A 31 29.82 6.73 -16.12
N GLY A 32 30.65 7.21 -15.20
CA GLY A 32 31.04 8.63 -15.09
C GLY A 32 29.95 9.56 -14.56
N LEU A 33 28.82 9.00 -14.07
CA LEU A 33 27.70 9.76 -13.60
C LEU A 33 27.98 10.42 -12.24
N VAL A 34 27.67 11.71 -12.13
CA VAL A 34 27.89 12.51 -10.91
C VAL A 34 26.57 13.05 -10.38
N THR A 35 26.38 12.95 -9.06
CA THR A 35 25.30 13.62 -8.33
C THR A 35 25.93 14.49 -7.25
N GLU A 36 25.49 15.74 -7.14
CA GLU A 36 25.92 16.69 -6.10
C GLU A 36 24.76 16.99 -5.15
N THR A 37 25.06 17.14 -3.86
CA THR A 37 24.06 17.39 -2.81
C THR A 37 24.55 18.55 -1.94
N GLU A 38 23.64 19.48 -1.67
CA GLU A 38 23.85 20.59 -0.74
C GLU A 38 22.91 20.44 0.47
N TYR A 39 23.39 20.78 1.65
CA TYR A 39 22.67 20.68 2.93
C TYR A 39 22.54 22.04 3.59
N ASP A 40 21.47 22.23 4.37
CA ASP A 40 21.39 23.33 5.30
C ASP A 40 22.18 23.04 6.60
N LYS A 41 22.15 24.00 7.54
CA LYS A 41 22.83 23.86 8.84
C LYS A 41 22.26 22.78 9.74
N ASN A 42 21.03 22.33 9.50
CA ASN A 42 20.35 21.27 10.26
C ASN A 42 20.62 19.88 9.65
N GLY A 43 21.24 19.83 8.47
CA GLY A 43 21.49 18.59 7.73
C GLY A 43 20.40 18.20 6.74
N ASN A 44 19.44 19.08 6.48
CA ASN A 44 18.39 18.83 5.46
C ASN A 44 18.95 19.07 4.06
N ILE A 45 18.60 18.21 3.11
CA ILE A 45 19.00 18.38 1.71
C ILE A 45 18.24 19.55 1.10
N ILE A 46 18.94 20.65 0.77
CA ILE A 46 18.37 21.84 0.13
C ILE A 46 18.51 21.81 -1.38
N LYS A 47 19.43 21.02 -1.94
CA LYS A 47 19.61 20.87 -3.37
C LYS A 47 20.29 19.55 -3.72
N THR A 48 19.82 18.92 -4.79
CA THR A 48 20.50 17.84 -5.48
C THR A 48 20.64 18.19 -6.96
N VAL A 49 21.79 17.89 -7.56
CA VAL A 49 22.04 18.10 -9.00
C VAL A 49 22.39 16.75 -9.59
N ASP A 50 21.65 16.34 -10.61
CA ASP A 50 21.91 15.08 -11.30
C ASP A 50 23.01 15.26 -12.36
N GLN A 51 23.41 14.14 -12.95
CA GLN A 51 24.42 14.04 -14.01
C GLN A 51 24.15 14.89 -15.27
N ARG A 52 22.89 15.32 -15.49
CA ARG A 52 22.47 16.17 -16.62
C ARG A 52 22.53 17.64 -16.25
N GLY A 53 22.90 17.95 -14.99
CA GLY A 53 22.89 19.29 -14.44
C GLY A 53 21.48 19.77 -14.04
N LEU A 54 20.50 18.86 -13.96
CA LEU A 54 19.15 19.18 -13.50
C LEU A 54 19.12 19.19 -11.98
N ALA A 55 18.53 20.24 -11.41
CA ALA A 55 18.48 20.43 -9.98
C ALA A 55 17.09 20.22 -9.40
N ASN A 56 17.05 19.53 -8.25
CA ASN A 56 15.92 19.53 -7.33
C ASN A 56 16.31 20.39 -6.14
N THR A 57 15.46 21.33 -5.72
CA THR A 57 15.72 22.20 -4.58
C THR A 57 14.59 22.13 -3.56
N LYS A 58 14.93 22.23 -2.26
CA LYS A 58 13.96 22.23 -1.16
C LYS A 58 14.23 23.39 -0.21
N GLU A 59 13.15 23.97 0.30
CA GLU A 59 13.15 24.93 1.38
C GLU A 59 12.38 24.33 2.57
N TYR A 60 12.87 24.56 3.77
CA TYR A 60 12.31 24.02 5.00
C TYR A 60 11.89 25.13 5.95
N ASP A 61 10.89 24.85 6.78
CA ASP A 61 10.55 25.72 7.89
C ASP A 61 11.45 25.44 9.13
N THR A 62 11.16 26.12 10.24
CA THR A 62 11.92 25.97 11.49
C THR A 62 11.76 24.63 12.20
N PHE A 63 10.86 23.76 11.71
CA PHE A 63 10.60 22.42 12.20
C PHE A 63 11.09 21.34 11.22
N ASP A 64 11.95 21.72 10.25
CA ASP A 64 12.51 20.87 9.21
C ASP A 64 11.44 20.23 8.26
N ARG A 65 10.27 20.87 8.14
CA ARG A 65 9.23 20.44 7.21
C ARG A 65 9.43 21.14 5.85
N VAL A 66 9.27 20.39 4.75
CA VAL A 66 9.41 20.95 3.38
C VAL A 66 8.26 21.93 3.11
N ILE A 67 8.55 23.22 2.99
CA ILE A 67 7.60 24.27 2.62
C ILE A 67 7.60 24.58 1.13
N LYS A 68 8.71 24.26 0.44
CA LYS A 68 8.81 24.40 -1.00
C LYS A 68 9.77 23.38 -1.60
N GLU A 69 9.43 22.87 -2.75
CA GLU A 69 10.28 22.01 -3.56
C GLU A 69 10.15 22.44 -5.03
N VAL A 70 11.28 22.46 -5.76
CA VAL A 70 11.28 22.63 -7.22
C VAL A 70 11.99 21.41 -7.80
N ASN A 71 11.27 20.65 -8.61
CA ASN A 71 11.81 19.44 -9.22
C ASN A 71 12.70 19.76 -10.43
N GLU A 72 13.35 18.72 -10.97
CA GLU A 72 14.25 18.81 -12.13
C GLU A 72 13.60 19.41 -13.38
N GLN A 73 12.27 19.37 -13.51
CA GLN A 73 11.51 19.96 -14.62
C GLN A 73 11.10 21.41 -14.35
N GLY A 74 11.50 21.98 -13.19
CA GLY A 74 11.15 23.33 -12.78
C GLY A 74 9.72 23.46 -12.21
N VAL A 75 9.01 22.34 -11.97
CA VAL A 75 7.70 22.38 -11.32
C VAL A 75 7.90 22.67 -9.84
N ALA A 76 7.23 23.72 -9.36
CA ALA A 76 7.26 24.14 -7.98
C ALA A 76 6.10 23.53 -7.19
N ILE A 77 6.42 22.94 -6.04
CA ILE A 77 5.48 22.49 -5.02
C ILE A 77 5.66 23.38 -3.80
N SER A 78 4.59 23.88 -3.21
CA SER A 78 4.61 24.57 -1.92
C SER A 78 3.61 23.96 -0.96
N ASN A 79 4.00 23.89 0.32
CA ASN A 79 3.21 23.31 1.39
C ASN A 79 3.03 24.32 2.52
N GLU A 80 1.82 24.40 3.06
CA GLU A 80 1.50 25.15 4.27
C GLU A 80 1.03 24.16 5.35
N TYR A 81 1.48 24.37 6.57
CA TYR A 81 1.18 23.50 7.71
C TYR A 81 0.50 24.29 8.83
N ASP A 82 -0.35 23.64 9.58
CA ASP A 82 -0.91 24.22 10.80
C ASP A 82 0.08 24.14 11.99
N VAL A 83 -0.37 24.60 13.13
CA VAL A 83 0.43 24.61 14.38
C VAL A 83 0.71 23.21 14.93
N TYR A 84 -0.04 22.21 14.50
CA TYR A 84 0.13 20.79 14.88
C TYR A 84 1.03 20.03 13.91
N GLY A 85 1.44 20.67 12.80
CA GLY A 85 2.28 20.05 11.76
C GLY A 85 1.50 19.35 10.66
N GLN A 86 0.18 19.50 10.60
CA GLN A 86 -0.65 18.91 9.56
C GLN A 86 -0.61 19.77 8.30
N LEU A 87 -0.53 19.12 7.13
CA LEU A 87 -0.52 19.79 5.84
C LEU A 87 -1.91 20.36 5.53
N ILE A 88 -2.09 21.68 5.60
CA ILE A 88 -3.36 22.35 5.34
C ILE A 88 -3.52 22.81 3.90
N LYS A 89 -2.40 22.94 3.17
CA LYS A 89 -2.45 23.34 1.77
C LYS A 89 -1.21 22.87 1.02
N LYS A 90 -1.42 22.30 -0.16
CA LYS A 90 -0.39 21.98 -1.16
C LYS A 90 -0.71 22.73 -2.45
N THR A 91 0.30 23.36 -3.03
CA THR A 91 0.19 23.94 -4.38
C THR A 91 1.25 23.32 -5.26
N GLU A 92 0.87 22.79 -6.42
CA GLU A 92 1.75 22.17 -7.40
C GLU A 92 1.36 22.65 -8.79
N ASP A 93 2.28 23.30 -9.50
CA ASP A 93 2.05 23.87 -10.82
C ASP A 93 0.72 24.66 -10.90
N LYS A 94 0.49 25.58 -9.94
CA LYS A 94 -0.73 26.42 -9.81
C LYS A 94 -2.00 25.65 -9.41
N LYS A 95 -1.96 24.34 -9.23
CA LYS A 95 -3.06 23.57 -8.69
C LYS A 95 -2.95 23.55 -7.16
N THR A 96 -4.00 23.95 -6.50
CA THR A 96 -4.03 24.00 -5.03
C THR A 96 -4.98 22.95 -4.50
N THR A 97 -4.51 22.19 -3.52
CA THR A 97 -5.34 21.30 -2.70
C THR A 97 -5.28 21.78 -1.27
N THR A 98 -6.42 21.89 -0.61
CA THR A 98 -6.53 22.24 0.81
C THR A 98 -7.12 21.09 1.61
N TYR A 99 -6.69 20.99 2.88
CA TYR A 99 -7.08 19.92 3.78
C TYR A 99 -7.65 20.50 5.08
N SER A 100 -8.59 19.82 5.68
CA SER A 100 -9.03 20.08 7.05
C SER A 100 -8.99 18.81 7.88
N TYR A 101 -8.81 18.97 9.17
CA TYR A 101 -8.63 17.86 10.12
C TYR A 101 -9.51 18.03 11.34
N ASP A 102 -9.82 16.93 12.01
CA ASP A 102 -10.39 16.97 13.34
C ASP A 102 -9.28 17.16 14.41
N VAL A 103 -9.68 17.16 15.66
CA VAL A 103 -8.76 17.35 16.80
C VAL A 103 -7.82 16.17 17.04
N TYR A 104 -8.08 15.02 16.42
CA TYR A 104 -7.26 13.81 16.52
C TYR A 104 -6.29 13.67 15.33
N GLY A 105 -6.45 14.51 14.30
CA GLY A 105 -5.61 14.49 13.10
C GLY A 105 -6.20 13.72 11.93
N ASN A 106 -7.43 13.26 12.03
CA ASN A 106 -8.13 12.60 10.93
C ASN A 106 -8.52 13.63 9.86
N THR A 107 -8.30 13.33 8.59
CA THR A 107 -8.64 14.22 7.48
C THR A 107 -10.16 14.29 7.29
N LEU A 108 -10.75 15.46 7.54
CA LEU A 108 -12.17 15.70 7.36
C LEU A 108 -12.54 16.10 5.94
N SER A 109 -11.63 16.83 5.26
CA SER A 109 -11.87 17.22 3.87
C SER A 109 -10.57 17.41 3.08
N GLU A 110 -10.69 17.17 1.78
CA GLU A 110 -9.71 17.52 0.76
C GLU A 110 -10.44 18.29 -0.35
N THR A 111 -10.01 19.52 -0.64
CA THR A 111 -10.62 20.38 -1.68
C THR A 111 -9.58 20.72 -2.74
N ASP A 112 -9.90 20.43 -3.99
CA ASP A 112 -9.04 20.73 -5.12
C ASP A 112 -9.10 22.21 -5.55
N THR A 113 -8.31 22.56 -6.56
CA THR A 113 -8.22 23.94 -7.11
C THR A 113 -9.51 24.42 -7.76
N TYR A 114 -10.44 23.53 -8.09
CA TYR A 114 -11.72 23.84 -8.73
C TYR A 114 -12.86 23.91 -7.70
N GLY A 115 -12.57 23.63 -6.43
CA GLY A 115 -13.55 23.62 -5.36
C GLY A 115 -14.25 22.26 -5.19
N ASN A 116 -13.84 21.22 -5.92
CA ASN A 116 -14.37 19.89 -5.68
C ASN A 116 -13.82 19.35 -4.36
N THR A 117 -14.70 18.85 -3.53
CA THR A 117 -14.35 18.47 -2.15
C THR A 117 -14.73 17.03 -1.87
N LYS A 118 -13.76 16.26 -1.39
CA LYS A 118 -13.98 14.98 -0.70
C LYS A 118 -14.15 15.24 0.78
N THR A 119 -15.02 14.49 1.45
CA THR A 119 -15.19 14.58 2.91
C THR A 119 -15.16 13.19 3.54
N SER A 120 -14.69 13.14 4.79
CA SER A 120 -14.63 11.93 5.61
C SER A 120 -15.23 12.20 6.99
N GLU A 121 -15.97 11.22 7.51
CA GLU A 121 -16.51 11.23 8.86
C GLU A 121 -15.97 10.04 9.63
N TYR A 122 -15.61 10.24 10.89
CA TYR A 122 -15.01 9.22 11.75
C TYR A 122 -15.88 8.98 12.99
N ASP A 123 -15.81 7.80 13.55
CA ASP A 123 -16.46 7.49 14.82
C ASP A 123 -15.55 7.86 16.00
N LYS A 124 -16.00 7.55 17.23
CA LYS A 124 -15.28 7.86 18.47
C LYS A 124 -14.00 7.03 18.68
N LEU A 125 -13.76 6.04 17.82
CA LEU A 125 -12.57 5.20 17.82
C LEU A 125 -11.65 5.53 16.64
N ASP A 126 -11.84 6.70 16.00
CA ASP A 126 -11.08 7.20 14.84
C ASP A 126 -11.18 6.30 13.59
N ARG A 127 -12.27 5.51 13.47
CA ARG A 127 -12.50 4.67 12.30
C ARG A 127 -13.36 5.43 11.30
N LEU A 128 -12.98 5.37 10.01
CA LEU A 128 -13.73 5.98 8.90
C LEU A 128 -15.11 5.33 8.78
N VAL A 129 -16.18 6.08 9.02
CA VAL A 129 -17.56 5.57 8.92
C VAL A 129 -18.29 6.06 7.68
N LYS A 130 -17.81 7.14 7.08
CA LYS A 130 -18.41 7.68 5.85
C LYS A 130 -17.40 8.50 5.09
N GLU A 131 -17.41 8.34 3.77
CA GLU A 131 -16.70 9.21 2.82
C GLU A 131 -17.66 9.70 1.74
N THR A 132 -17.43 10.92 1.27
CA THR A 132 -18.18 11.50 0.15
C THR A 132 -17.17 11.97 -0.87
N ASP A 133 -17.29 11.50 -2.11
CA ASP A 133 -16.40 11.93 -3.19
C ASP A 133 -16.77 13.31 -3.75
N GLU A 134 -16.00 13.84 -4.69
CA GLU A 134 -16.19 15.16 -5.30
C GLU A 134 -17.50 15.26 -6.09
N LEU A 135 -18.13 14.16 -6.43
CA LEU A 135 -19.41 14.09 -7.14
C LEU A 135 -20.60 13.95 -6.20
N GLY A 136 -20.34 13.87 -4.88
CA GLY A 136 -21.35 13.67 -3.85
C GLY A 136 -21.77 12.21 -3.67
N ASN A 137 -21.05 11.24 -4.23
CA ASN A 137 -21.30 9.84 -3.97
C ASN A 137 -20.81 9.49 -2.56
N VAL A 138 -21.66 8.82 -1.81
CA VAL A 138 -21.41 8.45 -0.42
C VAL A 138 -21.10 6.98 -0.30
N THR A 139 -19.99 6.65 0.36
CA THR A 139 -19.66 5.30 0.83
C THR A 139 -19.75 5.29 2.36
N GLN A 140 -20.33 4.24 2.94
CA GLN A 140 -20.44 4.08 4.38
C GLN A 140 -19.77 2.79 4.82
N HIS A 141 -19.16 2.82 6.01
CA HIS A 141 -18.44 1.70 6.61
C HIS A 141 -19.01 1.39 7.99
N LYS A 142 -19.15 0.11 8.32
CA LYS A 142 -19.58 -0.34 9.65
C LYS A 142 -18.55 -1.32 10.20
N TYR A 143 -18.40 -1.27 11.51
CA TYR A 143 -17.42 -2.05 12.23
C TYR A 143 -18.07 -2.80 13.39
N ASP A 144 -17.47 -3.92 13.76
CA ASP A 144 -17.82 -4.60 15.00
C ASP A 144 -17.02 -4.04 16.19
N ALA A 145 -17.20 -4.65 17.36
CA ALA A 145 -16.51 -4.23 18.59
C ALA A 145 -15.02 -4.59 18.61
N MET A 146 -14.55 -5.39 17.66
CA MET A 146 -13.15 -5.81 17.51
C MET A 146 -12.44 -5.09 16.35
N ASP A 147 -13.02 -3.97 15.87
CA ASP A 147 -12.54 -3.11 14.78
C ASP A 147 -12.52 -3.78 13.39
N ASN A 148 -13.19 -4.91 13.22
CA ASN A 148 -13.34 -5.51 11.91
C ASN A 148 -14.40 -4.74 11.10
N GLU A 149 -14.10 -4.39 9.84
CA GLU A 149 -15.09 -3.80 8.93
C GLU A 149 -16.10 -4.87 8.51
N THR A 150 -17.34 -4.72 8.95
CA THR A 150 -18.42 -5.71 8.74
C THR A 150 -19.32 -5.39 7.56
N GLU A 151 -19.41 -4.14 7.14
CA GLU A 151 -20.22 -3.73 5.99
C GLU A 151 -19.67 -2.47 5.33
N THR A 152 -19.59 -2.50 4.00
CA THR A 152 -19.36 -1.33 3.15
C THR A 152 -20.58 -1.11 2.27
N ILE A 153 -21.16 0.11 2.27
CA ILE A 153 -22.34 0.47 1.49
C ILE A 153 -21.94 1.54 0.47
N ASP A 154 -22.10 1.24 -0.81
CA ASP A 154 -21.76 2.19 -1.89
C ASP A 154 -22.85 3.26 -2.10
N ALA A 155 -22.57 4.26 -2.93
CA ALA A 155 -23.48 5.38 -3.22
C ALA A 155 -24.81 4.95 -3.89
N LYS A 156 -24.91 3.73 -4.41
CA LYS A 156 -26.14 3.18 -4.98
C LYS A 156 -26.95 2.40 -3.96
N GLY A 157 -26.43 2.26 -2.73
CA GLY A 157 -27.02 1.48 -1.66
C GLY A 157 -26.73 -0.01 -1.72
N ASN A 158 -25.84 -0.47 -2.63
CA ASN A 158 -25.41 -1.86 -2.60
C ASN A 158 -24.43 -2.07 -1.46
N SER A 159 -24.54 -3.18 -0.75
CA SER A 159 -23.65 -3.49 0.37
C SER A 159 -22.84 -4.77 0.15
N GLU A 160 -21.59 -4.72 0.59
CA GLU A 160 -20.75 -5.88 0.84
C GLU A 160 -20.70 -6.12 2.33
N ARG A 161 -20.79 -7.37 2.78
CA ARG A 161 -20.78 -7.69 4.21
C ARG A 161 -19.78 -8.80 4.51
N LYS A 162 -19.07 -8.65 5.61
CA LYS A 162 -18.09 -9.59 6.14
C LYS A 162 -18.49 -10.03 7.53
N ILE A 163 -18.39 -11.31 7.80
CA ILE A 163 -18.66 -11.90 9.11
C ILE A 163 -17.36 -12.53 9.61
N TYR A 164 -17.00 -12.18 10.81
CA TYR A 164 -15.78 -12.64 11.47
C TYR A 164 -16.13 -13.53 12.66
N ASP A 165 -15.23 -14.42 13.00
CA ASP A 165 -15.32 -15.16 14.24
C ASP A 165 -14.81 -14.35 15.44
N ILE A 166 -14.82 -14.94 16.63
CA ILE A 166 -14.36 -14.31 17.87
C ILE A 166 -12.87 -13.93 17.87
N ASN A 167 -12.08 -14.45 16.94
CA ASN A 167 -10.65 -14.15 16.78
C ASN A 167 -10.39 -13.17 15.63
N SER A 168 -11.42 -12.50 15.11
CA SER A 168 -11.35 -11.60 13.94
C SER A 168 -10.92 -12.30 12.65
N ILE A 169 -11.21 -13.59 12.51
CA ILE A 169 -10.96 -14.35 11.28
C ILE A 169 -12.21 -14.30 10.41
N LEU A 170 -12.08 -13.90 9.13
CA LEU A 170 -13.18 -13.82 8.17
C LEU A 170 -13.76 -15.22 7.91
N VAL A 171 -15.02 -15.45 8.27
CA VAL A 171 -15.69 -16.75 8.07
C VAL A 171 -16.76 -16.71 6.97
N GLN A 172 -17.24 -15.52 6.61
CA GLN A 172 -18.20 -15.34 5.52
C GLN A 172 -18.05 -13.98 4.88
N ASP A 173 -18.17 -13.95 3.56
CA ASP A 173 -18.25 -12.75 2.72
C ASP A 173 -19.54 -12.76 1.91
N VAL A 174 -20.20 -11.60 1.79
CA VAL A 174 -21.41 -11.41 0.99
C VAL A 174 -21.15 -10.24 0.06
N ASP A 175 -21.11 -10.52 -1.23
CA ASP A 175 -20.86 -9.48 -2.24
C ASP A 175 -22.10 -8.57 -2.47
N LYS A 176 -21.94 -7.54 -3.30
CA LYS A 176 -23.00 -6.57 -3.65
C LYS A 176 -24.22 -7.19 -4.33
N LEU A 177 -24.12 -8.39 -4.85
CA LEU A 177 -25.21 -9.14 -5.48
C LEU A 177 -25.90 -10.09 -4.50
N GLY A 178 -25.41 -10.17 -3.25
CA GLY A 178 -25.88 -11.08 -2.23
C GLY A 178 -25.30 -12.50 -2.34
N ASN A 179 -24.29 -12.71 -3.18
CA ASN A 179 -23.60 -13.99 -3.26
C ASN A 179 -22.77 -14.22 -2.02
N ILE A 180 -22.87 -15.42 -1.46
CA ILE A 180 -22.22 -15.77 -0.19
C ILE A 180 -21.03 -16.70 -0.48
N THR A 181 -19.87 -16.33 0.06
CA THR A 181 -18.69 -17.19 0.16
C THR A 181 -18.40 -17.46 1.63
N THR A 182 -18.13 -18.71 1.98
CA THR A 182 -17.78 -19.11 3.36
C THR A 182 -16.38 -19.70 3.42
N TYR A 183 -15.71 -19.51 4.56
CA TYR A 183 -14.35 -19.95 4.80
C TYR A 183 -14.26 -20.77 6.07
N LYS A 184 -13.44 -21.83 6.06
CA LYS A 184 -13.09 -22.58 7.26
C LYS A 184 -11.59 -22.64 7.43
N TYR A 185 -11.17 -22.68 8.68
CA TYR A 185 -9.78 -22.68 9.07
C TYR A 185 -9.49 -23.84 10.04
N ASN A 186 -8.25 -24.29 10.06
CA ASN A 186 -7.79 -25.23 11.08
C ASN A 186 -7.33 -24.49 12.33
N ASP A 187 -6.93 -25.23 13.36
CA ASP A 187 -6.47 -24.69 14.66
C ASP A 187 -5.20 -23.82 14.55
N LYS A 188 -4.51 -23.85 13.40
CA LYS A 188 -3.34 -23.02 13.11
C LYS A 188 -3.70 -21.74 12.36
N GLY A 189 -4.99 -21.47 12.10
CA GLY A 189 -5.45 -20.34 11.33
C GLY A 189 -5.25 -20.48 9.82
N GLN A 190 -4.93 -21.66 9.31
CA GLN A 190 -4.78 -21.90 7.87
C GLN A 190 -6.15 -22.23 7.26
N GLN A 191 -6.50 -21.59 6.15
CA GLN A 191 -7.77 -21.83 5.46
C GLN A 191 -7.81 -23.23 4.86
N VAL A 192 -8.76 -24.05 5.30
CA VAL A 192 -8.90 -25.45 4.85
C VAL A 192 -10.05 -25.65 3.86
N GLU A 193 -11.03 -24.75 3.84
CA GLU A 193 -12.17 -24.85 2.93
C GLU A 193 -12.70 -23.47 2.56
N THR A 194 -13.09 -23.31 1.29
CA THR A 194 -13.93 -22.22 0.78
C THR A 194 -15.14 -22.83 0.09
N VAL A 195 -16.33 -22.27 0.33
CA VAL A 195 -17.54 -22.61 -0.44
C VAL A 195 -18.04 -21.32 -1.08
N ASP A 196 -18.08 -21.30 -2.41
CA ASP A 196 -18.56 -20.14 -3.18
C ASP A 196 -20.10 -20.10 -3.25
N ALA A 197 -20.63 -19.03 -3.88
CA ALA A 197 -22.07 -18.82 -4.05
C ALA A 197 -22.74 -19.90 -4.90
N TYR A 198 -21.99 -20.58 -5.77
CA TYR A 198 -22.49 -21.69 -6.61
C TYR A 198 -22.38 -23.05 -5.92
N LYS A 199 -21.97 -23.05 -4.64
CA LYS A 199 -21.72 -24.25 -3.83
C LYS A 199 -20.50 -25.06 -4.27
N ASN A 200 -19.61 -24.50 -5.09
CA ASN A 200 -18.33 -25.15 -5.32
C ASN A 200 -17.49 -25.08 -4.06
N THR A 201 -16.93 -26.20 -3.69
CA THR A 201 -16.08 -26.34 -2.51
C THR A 201 -14.63 -26.44 -2.95
N THR A 202 -13.77 -25.57 -2.45
CA THR A 202 -12.31 -25.68 -2.59
C THR A 202 -11.73 -26.05 -1.24
N LYS A 203 -10.95 -27.14 -1.17
CA LYS A 203 -10.28 -27.62 0.05
C LYS A 203 -8.78 -27.59 -0.12
N PHE A 204 -8.07 -27.25 0.96
CA PHE A 204 -6.62 -27.18 1.03
C PHE A 204 -6.07 -28.14 2.09
N GLU A 205 -5.04 -28.89 1.73
CA GLU A 205 -4.26 -29.70 2.65
C GLU A 205 -2.85 -29.09 2.78
N TYR A 206 -2.30 -29.15 3.99
CA TYR A 206 -1.02 -28.54 4.33
C TYR A 206 -0.03 -29.56 4.86
N ASP A 207 1.25 -29.32 4.60
CA ASP A 207 2.32 -30.03 5.29
C ASP A 207 2.56 -29.47 6.71
N LYS A 208 3.50 -30.07 7.43
CA LYS A 208 3.84 -29.65 8.79
C LYS A 208 4.43 -28.23 8.88
N PHE A 209 4.91 -27.68 7.77
CA PHE A 209 5.52 -26.37 7.68
C PHE A 209 4.52 -25.28 7.23
N GLY A 210 3.30 -25.69 6.87
CA GLY A 210 2.25 -24.78 6.43
C GLY A 210 2.18 -24.55 4.92
N ASN A 211 2.89 -25.33 4.13
CA ASN A 211 2.81 -25.25 2.67
C ASN A 211 1.58 -26.01 2.16
N VAL A 212 0.85 -25.45 1.19
CA VAL A 212 -0.30 -26.15 0.55
C VAL A 212 0.23 -27.28 -0.32
N ILE A 213 -0.03 -28.52 0.10
CA ILE A 213 0.39 -29.74 -0.63
C ILE A 213 -0.67 -30.27 -1.57
N LYS A 214 -1.95 -29.93 -1.36
CA LYS A 214 -3.04 -30.39 -2.21
C LYS A 214 -4.19 -29.39 -2.23
N THR A 215 -4.73 -29.15 -3.41
CA THR A 215 -5.97 -28.41 -3.63
C THR A 215 -7.00 -29.34 -4.27
N THR A 216 -8.23 -29.32 -3.74
CA THR A 216 -9.34 -30.14 -4.19
C THR A 216 -10.53 -29.21 -4.51
N ILE A 217 -11.18 -29.38 -5.66
CA ILE A 217 -12.40 -28.63 -6.02
C ILE A 217 -13.51 -29.68 -6.21
N ASN A 218 -14.64 -29.48 -5.52
CA ASN A 218 -15.81 -30.39 -5.56
C ASN A 218 -15.41 -31.86 -5.39
N ASP A 219 -14.55 -32.12 -4.39
CA ASP A 219 -13.97 -33.42 -4.04
C ASP A 219 -13.02 -34.04 -5.08
N THR A 220 -12.72 -33.29 -6.17
CA THR A 220 -11.75 -33.71 -7.19
C THR A 220 -10.42 -32.99 -6.94
N PRO A 221 -9.30 -33.71 -6.73
CA PRO A 221 -7.97 -33.07 -6.65
C PRO A 221 -7.62 -32.37 -7.97
N VAL A 222 -7.23 -31.11 -7.91
CA VAL A 222 -6.84 -30.31 -9.08
C VAL A 222 -5.37 -29.95 -9.11
N GLU A 223 -4.73 -29.91 -7.94
CA GLU A 223 -3.30 -29.60 -7.83
C GLU A 223 -2.66 -30.35 -6.65
N ILE A 224 -1.48 -30.90 -6.87
CA ILE A 224 -0.63 -31.51 -5.83
C ILE A 224 0.76 -30.92 -5.97
N LYS A 225 1.31 -30.38 -4.86
CA LYS A 225 2.65 -29.80 -4.78
C LYS A 225 3.55 -30.56 -3.82
N SER A 226 4.85 -30.58 -4.13
CA SER A 226 5.90 -31.04 -3.23
C SER A 226 6.89 -29.92 -3.01
N TYR A 227 7.51 -29.90 -1.83
CA TYR A 227 8.43 -28.85 -1.41
C TYR A 227 9.75 -29.47 -0.93
N ASP A 228 10.84 -28.72 -1.03
CA ASP A 228 12.11 -29.06 -0.39
C ASP A 228 12.13 -28.59 1.08
N GLU A 229 13.26 -28.85 1.75
CA GLU A 229 13.46 -28.47 3.16
C GLU A 229 13.46 -26.96 3.41
N TYR A 230 13.61 -26.15 2.36
CA TYR A 230 13.57 -24.67 2.39
C TYR A 230 12.19 -24.10 2.01
N GLY A 231 11.19 -24.96 1.80
CA GLY A 231 9.83 -24.54 1.41
C GLY A 231 9.70 -24.12 -0.07
N ARG A 232 10.68 -24.45 -0.93
CA ARG A 232 10.60 -24.18 -2.37
C ARG A 232 9.87 -25.32 -3.07
N VAL A 233 8.95 -24.96 -3.99
CA VAL A 233 8.21 -25.96 -4.78
C VAL A 233 9.18 -26.77 -5.63
N THR A 234 9.22 -28.08 -5.43
CA THR A 234 10.03 -29.03 -6.24
C THR A 234 9.22 -29.70 -7.33
N LYS A 235 7.92 -29.85 -7.14
CA LYS A 235 7.02 -30.48 -8.10
C LYS A 235 5.61 -29.91 -7.99
N THR A 236 4.98 -29.67 -9.14
CA THR A 236 3.56 -29.35 -9.25
C THR A 236 2.90 -30.30 -10.24
N ASN A 237 1.92 -31.07 -9.79
CA ASN A 237 1.03 -31.85 -10.65
C ASN A 237 -0.30 -31.12 -10.73
N LYS A 238 -0.68 -30.62 -11.91
CA LYS A 238 -2.03 -30.18 -12.19
C LYS A 238 -2.80 -31.34 -12.76
N ILE A 239 -3.97 -31.63 -12.18
CA ILE A 239 -4.84 -32.73 -12.57
C ILE A 239 -5.96 -32.07 -13.39
N SER A 240 -5.90 -32.18 -14.73
CA SER A 240 -7.03 -31.86 -15.60
C SER A 240 -7.98 -33.05 -15.62
N GLU A 241 -9.28 -32.83 -15.56
CA GLU A 241 -10.28 -33.88 -15.82
C GLU A 241 -10.01 -34.51 -17.17
N VAL A 242 -9.75 -35.83 -17.17
CA VAL A 242 -9.83 -36.63 -18.39
C VAL A 242 -11.30 -37.00 -18.53
N THR A 243 -12.02 -36.28 -19.39
CA THR A 243 -13.33 -36.74 -19.88
C THR A 243 -13.11 -38.01 -20.67
N VAL A 244 -13.38 -39.19 -20.05
CA VAL A 244 -13.51 -40.44 -20.79
C VAL A 244 -14.89 -40.42 -21.41
N GLU A 245 -14.99 -40.06 -22.69
CA GLU A 245 -16.18 -40.37 -23.48
C GLU A 245 -16.15 -41.86 -23.78
N GLU A 246 -16.97 -42.67 -23.07
CA GLU A 246 -17.27 -44.02 -23.49
C GLU A 246 -18.21 -43.92 -24.71
N TYR A 247 -17.69 -44.29 -25.86
CA TYR A 247 -18.52 -44.56 -27.02
C TYR A 247 -18.96 -46.02 -26.99
N ASP A 248 -20.26 -46.26 -26.85
CA ASP A 248 -20.90 -47.56 -27.10
C ASP A 248 -20.85 -47.92 -28.60
#